data_07564c1913f0189cc8f607b4021798a7
#
_entry.id   07564c1913f0189cc8f607b4021798a7
#
_cell.length_a   1.000
_cell.length_b   1.000
_cell.length_c   1.000
_cell.angle_alpha   90.00
_cell.angle_beta   90.00
_cell.angle_gamma   90.00
#
_symmetry.space_group_name_H-M   'P 1'
#
loop_
_entity.id
_entity.type
_entity.pdbx_description
1 polymer ?
#
loop_
_entity_poly.entity_id
_entity_poly.type
_entity_poly.pdbx_seq_one_letter_code
_entity_poly.pdbx_strand_id
1 'polypeptide(L)'
;MISSDFRAEARRKLVGKWGKGACIMLAFLLVTFVINFISGLLPDSYEWLGQIIDIVINVPLSFGVVYAFLKLYKDETVGAFDFFKLGFNNFGKSWSITFNIFLKMIVPAIVIIISYILIALGISLYSTSLFVTYSTPAINGYVFIAIIGFILLVVSSIWATTKYYFYQLAFLISMENEDMSAEEAVTESQKAMTGKRASLFWLQLSFIGWAILGAISFGIGFLWIIPYVHFATIAFYKYAIGDSSTVEVQSVNDDSKTAE
;
A
#
# COMPACT_ATOMS: atom_id res chain seq x y z
N MET A 1 -12.98 -7.59 15.86
CA MET A 1 -11.62 -8.20 15.77
C MET A 1 -10.57 -7.15 16.03
N ILE A 2 -9.54 -7.48 16.80
CA ILE A 2 -8.39 -6.64 17.13
C ILE A 2 -7.24 -7.01 16.20
N SER A 3 -6.25 -6.13 16.03
CA SER A 3 -5.07 -6.39 15.15
C SER A 3 -4.34 -7.70 15.46
N SER A 4 -4.39 -8.18 16.71
CA SER A 4 -3.82 -9.48 17.14
C SER A 4 -4.49 -10.66 16.47
N ASP A 5 -5.81 -10.60 16.27
CA ASP A 5 -6.61 -11.71 15.73
C ASP A 5 -6.29 -11.94 14.26
N PHE A 6 -6.21 -10.86 13.47
CA PHE A 6 -5.80 -10.93 12.07
C PHE A 6 -4.37 -11.48 11.90
N ARG A 7 -3.46 -11.09 12.81
CA ARG A 7 -2.10 -11.62 12.81
C ARG A 7 -2.04 -13.10 13.23
N ALA A 8 -2.88 -13.51 14.19
CA ALA A 8 -2.99 -14.90 14.60
C ALA A 8 -3.52 -15.77 13.45
N GLU A 9 -4.58 -15.32 12.78
CA GLU A 9 -5.14 -15.98 11.60
C GLU A 9 -4.11 -16.08 10.46
N ALA A 10 -3.40 -14.99 10.18
CA ALA A 10 -2.36 -14.98 9.16
C ALA A 10 -1.25 -16.00 9.48
N ARG A 11 -0.78 -16.09 10.72
CA ARG A 11 0.21 -17.09 11.12
C ARG A 11 -0.34 -18.51 10.96
N ARG A 12 -1.59 -18.75 11.36
CA ARG A 12 -2.24 -20.05 11.22
C ARG A 12 -2.30 -20.49 9.75
N LYS A 13 -2.70 -19.59 8.87
CA LYS A 13 -2.80 -19.83 7.42
C LYS A 13 -1.45 -19.96 6.72
N LEU A 14 -0.38 -19.40 7.31
CA LEU A 14 0.98 -19.50 6.79
C LEU A 14 1.72 -20.77 7.24
N VAL A 15 1.18 -21.54 8.20
CA VAL A 15 1.80 -22.81 8.61
C VAL A 15 1.98 -23.71 7.40
N GLY A 16 3.21 -24.19 7.18
CA GLY A 16 3.58 -25.00 6.01
C GLY A 16 3.75 -24.23 4.68
N LYS A 17 3.48 -22.90 4.65
CA LYS A 17 3.53 -22.08 3.43
C LYS A 17 4.58 -20.97 3.48
N TRP A 18 5.29 -20.80 4.60
CA TRP A 18 6.28 -19.73 4.77
C TRP A 18 7.34 -19.72 3.66
N GLY A 19 7.87 -20.91 3.29
CA GLY A 19 8.83 -21.06 2.21
C GLY A 19 8.27 -20.64 0.86
N LYS A 20 7.02 -21.03 0.54
CA LYS A 20 6.35 -20.63 -0.71
C LYS A 20 6.15 -19.11 -0.78
N GLY A 21 5.70 -18.50 0.33
CA GLY A 21 5.54 -17.06 0.42
C GLY A 21 6.87 -16.33 0.22
N ALA A 22 7.95 -16.80 0.86
CA ALA A 22 9.29 -16.24 0.69
C ALA A 22 9.81 -16.41 -0.75
N CYS A 23 9.56 -17.55 -1.39
CA CYS A 23 9.94 -17.78 -2.80
C CYS A 23 9.22 -16.83 -3.76
N ILE A 24 7.90 -16.59 -3.56
CA ILE A 24 7.15 -15.61 -4.36
C ILE A 24 7.76 -14.22 -4.21
N MET A 25 8.08 -13.80 -2.98
CA MET A 25 8.70 -12.50 -2.74
C MET A 25 10.10 -12.39 -3.30
N LEU A 26 10.92 -13.45 -3.18
CA LEU A 26 12.25 -13.47 -3.78
C LEU A 26 12.17 -13.35 -5.31
N ALA A 27 11.27 -14.12 -5.94
CA ALA A 27 11.04 -14.04 -7.38
C ALA A 27 10.57 -12.64 -7.81
N PHE A 28 9.65 -12.03 -7.05
CA PHE A 28 9.20 -10.66 -7.30
C PHE A 28 10.35 -9.64 -7.21
N LEU A 29 11.17 -9.72 -6.16
CA LEU A 29 12.34 -8.85 -6.00
C LEU A 29 13.36 -9.03 -7.13
N LEU A 30 13.60 -10.26 -7.58
CA LEU A 30 14.48 -10.53 -8.71
C LEU A 30 13.95 -9.92 -10.01
N VAL A 31 12.65 -10.10 -10.30
CA VAL A 31 12.01 -9.51 -11.50
C VAL A 31 12.08 -7.98 -11.44
N THR A 32 11.72 -7.39 -10.31
CA THR A 32 11.78 -5.94 -10.13
C THR A 32 13.22 -5.41 -10.24
N PHE A 33 14.19 -6.13 -9.67
CA PHE A 33 15.60 -5.77 -9.79
C PHE A 33 16.06 -5.78 -11.26
N VAL A 34 15.71 -6.80 -12.04
CA VAL A 34 16.04 -6.88 -13.47
C VAL A 34 15.41 -5.73 -14.24
N ILE A 35 14.16 -5.40 -13.98
CA ILE A 35 13.45 -4.29 -14.65
C ILE A 35 14.18 -2.96 -14.34
N ASN A 36 14.42 -2.68 -13.05
CA ASN A 36 15.13 -1.46 -12.65
C ASN A 36 16.56 -1.40 -13.19
N PHE A 37 17.27 -2.54 -13.26
CA PHE A 37 18.59 -2.61 -13.85
C PHE A 37 18.57 -2.27 -15.34
N ILE A 38 17.61 -2.81 -16.09
CA ILE A 38 17.44 -2.50 -17.52
C ILE A 38 17.06 -1.02 -17.73
N SER A 39 16.13 -0.51 -16.92
CA SER A 39 15.74 0.92 -16.97
C SER A 39 16.93 1.83 -16.66
N GLY A 40 17.80 1.45 -15.72
CA GLY A 40 19.02 2.19 -15.38
C GLY A 40 20.14 2.16 -16.42
N LEU A 41 20.04 1.29 -17.42
CA LEU A 41 20.97 1.29 -18.58
C LEU A 41 20.61 2.31 -19.65
N LEU A 42 19.43 2.96 -19.52
CA LEU A 42 19.02 4.00 -20.45
C LEU A 42 19.90 5.26 -20.27
N PRO A 43 20.29 5.94 -21.34
CA PRO A 43 20.97 7.23 -21.24
C PRO A 43 20.12 8.26 -20.48
N ASP A 44 20.76 9.20 -19.77
CA ASP A 44 20.10 10.24 -18.97
C ASP A 44 18.98 10.98 -19.72
N SER A 45 19.17 11.18 -21.03
CA SER A 45 18.15 11.81 -21.90
C SER A 45 16.84 11.05 -21.98
N TYR A 46 16.82 9.76 -21.64
CA TYR A 46 15.67 8.84 -21.71
C TYR A 46 15.27 8.28 -20.35
N GLU A 47 15.78 8.82 -19.24
CA GLU A 47 15.45 8.37 -17.87
C GLU A 47 13.94 8.37 -17.61
N TRP A 48 13.24 9.38 -18.14
CA TRP A 48 11.77 9.45 -18.03
C TRP A 48 11.04 8.27 -18.68
N LEU A 49 11.61 7.68 -19.76
CA LEU A 49 11.06 6.47 -20.39
C LEU A 49 11.20 5.27 -19.45
N GLY A 50 12.35 5.14 -18.77
CA GLY A 50 12.57 4.12 -17.77
C GLY A 50 11.52 4.19 -16.67
N GLN A 51 11.24 5.38 -16.15
CA GLN A 51 10.21 5.60 -15.12
C GLN A 51 8.81 5.20 -15.60
N ILE A 52 8.46 5.51 -16.85
CA ILE A 52 7.16 5.09 -17.42
C ILE A 52 7.10 3.57 -17.54
N ILE A 53 8.14 2.93 -18.06
CA ILE A 53 8.23 1.47 -18.17
C ILE A 53 8.06 0.82 -16.80
N ASP A 54 8.75 1.34 -15.79
CA ASP A 54 8.66 0.86 -14.41
C ASP A 54 7.23 0.93 -13.88
N ILE A 55 6.54 2.06 -14.04
CA ILE A 55 5.15 2.21 -13.61
C ILE A 55 4.24 1.25 -14.36
N VAL A 56 4.38 1.16 -15.70
CA VAL A 56 3.52 0.33 -16.55
C VAL A 56 3.64 -1.15 -16.18
N ILE A 57 4.83 -1.62 -15.83
CA ILE A 57 5.07 -3.03 -15.49
C ILE A 57 4.76 -3.31 -14.01
N ASN A 58 5.11 -2.42 -13.10
CA ASN A 58 4.93 -2.65 -11.66
C ASN A 58 3.47 -2.72 -11.22
N VAL A 59 2.53 -2.03 -11.90
CA VAL A 59 1.10 -2.11 -11.57
C VAL A 59 0.56 -3.54 -11.73
N PRO A 60 0.65 -4.20 -12.91
CA PRO A 60 0.20 -5.58 -13.04
C PRO A 60 1.02 -6.57 -12.21
N LEU A 61 2.32 -6.36 -12.02
CA LEU A 61 3.12 -7.21 -11.15
C LEU A 61 2.66 -7.17 -9.70
N SER A 62 2.38 -5.98 -9.16
CA SER A 62 1.85 -5.81 -7.80
C SER A 62 0.47 -6.46 -7.65
N PHE A 63 -0.40 -6.31 -8.65
CA PHE A 63 -1.68 -7.01 -8.70
C PHE A 63 -1.46 -8.53 -8.67
N GLY A 64 -0.57 -9.05 -9.51
CA GLY A 64 -0.24 -10.47 -9.56
C GLY A 64 0.28 -11.04 -8.24
N VAL A 65 1.12 -10.30 -7.51
CA VAL A 65 1.62 -10.70 -6.19
C VAL A 65 0.48 -10.82 -5.18
N VAL A 66 -0.42 -9.83 -5.12
CA VAL A 66 -1.59 -9.87 -4.24
C VAL A 66 -2.47 -11.08 -4.60
N TYR A 67 -2.66 -11.34 -5.90
CA TYR A 67 -3.44 -12.47 -6.38
C TYR A 67 -2.78 -13.82 -6.03
N ALA A 68 -1.46 -13.94 -6.19
CA ALA A 68 -0.71 -15.13 -5.80
C ALA A 68 -0.85 -15.40 -4.29
N PHE A 69 -0.79 -14.38 -3.44
CA PHE A 69 -1.01 -14.53 -2.00
C PHE A 69 -2.47 -14.85 -1.66
N LEU A 70 -3.45 -14.30 -2.37
CA LEU A 70 -4.86 -14.67 -2.18
C LEU A 70 -5.09 -16.15 -2.50
N LYS A 71 -4.54 -16.66 -3.61
CA LYS A 71 -4.59 -18.09 -3.96
C LYS A 71 -3.89 -18.95 -2.91
N LEU A 72 -2.69 -18.57 -2.48
CA LEU A 72 -1.95 -19.29 -1.44
C LEU A 72 -2.70 -19.28 -0.09
N TYR A 73 -3.42 -18.21 0.23
CA TYR A 73 -4.28 -18.13 1.41
C TYR A 73 -5.47 -19.11 1.32
N LYS A 74 -6.03 -19.30 0.12
CA LYS A 74 -7.11 -20.24 -0.19
C LYS A 74 -6.65 -21.70 -0.33
N ASP A 75 -5.41 -22.02 0.05
CA ASP A 75 -4.81 -23.36 -0.08
C ASP A 75 -4.61 -23.85 -1.53
N GLU A 76 -4.67 -22.94 -2.51
CA GLU A 76 -4.38 -23.27 -3.90
C GLU A 76 -2.86 -23.41 -4.13
N THR A 77 -2.48 -24.22 -5.12
CA THR A 77 -1.08 -24.37 -5.50
C THR A 77 -0.63 -23.18 -6.35
N VAL A 78 0.42 -22.52 -5.90
CA VAL A 78 1.00 -21.34 -6.57
C VAL A 78 2.50 -21.54 -6.72
N GLY A 79 3.01 -21.35 -7.93
CA GLY A 79 4.44 -21.30 -8.24
C GLY A 79 5.05 -19.94 -7.90
N ALA A 80 6.38 -19.93 -7.72
CA ALA A 80 7.10 -18.70 -7.35
C ALA A 80 6.95 -17.56 -8.37
N PHE A 81 6.79 -17.88 -9.65
CA PHE A 81 6.65 -16.89 -10.74
C PHE A 81 5.21 -16.73 -11.26
N ASP A 82 4.22 -17.40 -10.67
CA ASP A 82 2.83 -17.31 -11.14
C ASP A 82 2.25 -15.90 -11.03
N PHE A 83 2.78 -15.08 -10.11
CA PHE A 83 2.39 -13.67 -9.99
C PHE A 83 2.59 -12.91 -11.31
N PHE A 84 3.61 -13.25 -12.09
CA PHE A 84 3.84 -12.64 -13.40
C PHE A 84 2.68 -12.93 -14.35
N LYS A 85 2.34 -14.23 -14.51
CA LYS A 85 1.22 -14.65 -15.34
C LYS A 85 -0.12 -14.08 -14.85
N LEU A 86 -0.37 -14.14 -13.53
CA LEU A 86 -1.58 -13.62 -12.91
C LEU A 86 -1.74 -12.10 -13.12
N GLY A 87 -0.64 -11.36 -13.01
CA GLY A 87 -0.63 -9.92 -13.21
C GLY A 87 -0.87 -9.53 -14.67
N PHE A 88 -0.12 -10.13 -15.59
CA PHE A 88 -0.21 -9.78 -17.01
C PHE A 88 -1.49 -10.28 -17.68
N ASN A 89 -2.05 -11.42 -17.27
CA ASN A 89 -3.37 -11.85 -17.72
C ASN A 89 -4.48 -10.87 -17.29
N ASN A 90 -4.29 -10.15 -16.19
CA ASN A 90 -5.21 -9.14 -15.69
C ASN A 90 -4.70 -7.71 -15.90
N PHE A 91 -3.84 -7.47 -16.91
CA PHE A 91 -3.21 -6.18 -17.17
C PHE A 91 -4.23 -5.03 -17.24
N GLY A 92 -5.25 -5.17 -18.08
CA GLY A 92 -6.28 -4.15 -18.25
C GLY A 92 -7.07 -3.90 -16.96
N LYS A 93 -7.39 -4.96 -16.21
CA LYS A 93 -8.14 -4.86 -14.95
C LYS A 93 -7.31 -4.16 -13.86
N SER A 94 -6.03 -4.52 -13.72
CA SER A 94 -5.13 -3.89 -12.76
C SER A 94 -4.94 -2.40 -13.02
N TRP A 95 -4.75 -2.02 -14.29
CA TRP A 95 -4.63 -0.63 -14.71
C TRP A 95 -5.94 0.14 -14.55
N SER A 96 -7.07 -0.45 -14.89
CA SER A 96 -8.39 0.19 -14.75
C SER A 96 -8.70 0.50 -13.28
N ILE A 97 -8.41 -0.41 -12.34
CA ILE A 97 -8.58 -0.17 -10.90
C ILE A 97 -7.62 0.93 -10.42
N THR A 98 -6.35 0.83 -10.79
CA THR A 98 -5.34 1.84 -10.41
C THR A 98 -5.70 3.22 -10.92
N PHE A 99 -6.17 3.33 -12.17
CA PHE A 99 -6.60 4.58 -12.76
C PHE A 99 -7.84 5.17 -12.05
N ASN A 100 -8.82 4.34 -11.71
CA ASN A 100 -9.98 4.77 -10.93
C ASN A 100 -9.59 5.29 -9.54
N ILE A 101 -8.65 4.61 -8.86
CA ILE A 101 -8.12 5.08 -7.58
C ILE A 101 -7.38 6.40 -7.77
N PHE A 102 -6.53 6.51 -8.81
CA PHE A 102 -5.81 7.74 -9.13
C PHE A 102 -6.75 8.93 -9.34
N LEU A 103 -7.82 8.77 -10.12
CA LEU A 103 -8.82 9.82 -10.32
C LEU A 103 -9.47 10.28 -9.01
N LYS A 104 -9.75 9.35 -8.09
CA LYS A 104 -10.32 9.66 -6.77
C LYS A 104 -9.30 10.31 -5.83
N MET A 105 -7.99 10.12 -6.07
CA MET A 105 -6.89 10.68 -5.28
C MET A 105 -6.34 12.00 -5.85
N ILE A 106 -6.80 12.44 -7.04
CA ILE A 106 -6.26 13.63 -7.72
C ILE A 106 -6.43 14.91 -6.89
N VAL A 107 -7.56 15.07 -6.19
CA VAL A 107 -7.81 16.27 -5.38
C VAL A 107 -6.87 16.35 -4.17
N PRO A 108 -6.72 15.33 -3.33
CA PRO A 108 -5.70 15.33 -2.28
C PRO A 108 -4.28 15.58 -2.82
N ALA A 109 -3.93 14.97 -3.97
CA ALA A 109 -2.62 15.14 -4.59
C ALA A 109 -2.36 16.59 -5.00
N ILE A 110 -3.32 17.26 -5.60
CA ILE A 110 -3.21 18.69 -5.97
C ILE A 110 -2.98 19.54 -4.72
N VAL A 111 -3.71 19.30 -3.62
CA VAL A 111 -3.53 20.06 -2.36
C VAL A 111 -2.14 19.84 -1.78
N ILE A 112 -1.61 18.63 -1.85
CA ILE A 112 -0.25 18.31 -1.43
C ILE A 112 0.78 19.07 -2.27
N ILE A 113 0.61 19.12 -3.59
CA ILE A 113 1.50 19.86 -4.50
C ILE A 113 1.46 21.37 -4.18
N ILE A 114 0.28 21.94 -3.98
CA ILE A 114 0.15 23.35 -3.57
C ILE A 114 0.88 23.60 -2.25
N SER A 115 0.77 22.68 -1.30
CA SER A 115 1.47 22.78 -0.01
C SER A 115 2.99 22.84 -0.18
N TYR A 116 3.55 21.99 -1.02
CA TYR A 116 4.99 22.02 -1.34
C TYR A 116 5.41 23.32 -2.02
N ILE A 117 4.61 23.83 -2.95
CA ILE A 117 4.87 25.11 -3.63
C ILE A 117 4.89 26.26 -2.60
N LEU A 118 3.94 26.32 -1.66
CA LEU A 118 3.90 27.33 -0.63
C LEU A 118 5.13 27.27 0.29
N ILE A 119 5.55 26.08 0.71
CA ILE A 119 6.76 25.89 1.52
C ILE A 119 7.99 26.37 0.75
N ALA A 120 8.17 25.93 -0.49
CA ALA A 120 9.29 26.29 -1.34
C ALA A 120 9.34 27.82 -1.59
N LEU A 121 8.17 28.43 -1.86
CA LEU A 121 8.05 29.87 -2.04
C LEU A 121 8.45 30.65 -0.77
N GLY A 122 7.92 30.25 0.39
CA GLY A 122 8.26 30.90 1.66
C GLY A 122 9.74 30.81 1.99
N ILE A 123 10.37 29.65 1.79
CA ILE A 123 11.81 29.46 2.01
C ILE A 123 12.63 30.27 0.99
N SER A 124 12.25 30.26 -0.29
CA SER A 124 12.97 30.99 -1.34
C SER A 124 12.92 32.50 -1.11
N LEU A 125 11.75 33.06 -0.80
CA LEU A 125 11.61 34.50 -0.52
C LEU A 125 12.39 34.91 0.73
N TYR A 126 12.39 34.08 1.78
CA TYR A 126 13.17 34.33 2.98
C TYR A 126 14.67 34.32 2.67
N SER A 127 15.20 33.33 1.97
CA SER A 127 16.61 33.25 1.60
C SER A 127 17.04 34.44 0.72
N THR A 128 16.22 34.81 -0.26
CA THR A 128 16.50 35.98 -1.11
C THR A 128 16.55 37.27 -0.31
N SER A 129 15.67 37.46 0.68
CA SER A 129 15.68 38.66 1.56
C SER A 129 16.94 38.75 2.41
N LEU A 130 17.50 37.65 2.84
CA LEU A 130 18.77 37.60 3.57
C LEU A 130 19.95 38.10 2.71
N PHE A 131 19.99 37.72 1.43
CA PHE A 131 21.07 38.11 0.52
C PHE A 131 20.96 39.56 0.03
N VAL A 132 19.74 40.06 -0.22
CA VAL A 132 19.52 41.38 -0.82
C VAL A 132 19.54 42.49 0.20
N THR A 133 19.04 42.27 1.43
CA THR A 133 18.82 43.35 2.40
C THR A 133 19.92 43.47 3.45
N TYR A 134 20.86 42.50 3.57
CA TYR A 134 21.88 42.42 4.61
C TYR A 134 21.38 42.68 6.06
N SER A 135 20.08 42.65 6.25
CA SER A 135 19.41 42.82 7.55
C SER A 135 18.66 41.51 7.85
N THR A 136 18.58 41.19 9.13
CA THR A 136 17.68 40.12 9.56
C THR A 136 16.27 40.49 9.12
N PRO A 137 15.70 39.78 8.10
CA PRO A 137 14.36 40.11 7.66
C PRO A 137 13.42 39.92 8.83
N ALA A 138 12.51 40.86 9.01
CA ALA A 138 11.42 40.66 9.94
C ALA A 138 10.80 39.29 9.63
N ILE A 139 10.80 38.37 10.56
CA ILE A 139 10.36 36.96 10.46
C ILE A 139 8.95 36.83 9.84
N ASN A 140 8.32 37.90 9.43
CA ASN A 140 6.91 38.16 9.54
C ASN A 140 6.08 37.70 8.33
N GLY A 141 6.56 37.71 7.09
CA GLY A 141 5.73 37.38 5.93
C GLY A 141 6.06 36.03 5.31
N TYR A 142 7.35 35.85 4.99
CA TYR A 142 7.79 34.69 4.21
C TYR A 142 7.75 33.40 5.02
N VAL A 143 8.09 33.47 6.33
CA VAL A 143 8.03 32.33 7.26
C VAL A 143 6.57 31.91 7.49
N PHE A 144 5.63 32.87 7.56
CA PHE A 144 4.22 32.53 7.68
C PHE A 144 3.70 31.77 6.45
N ILE A 145 4.14 32.11 5.23
CA ILE A 145 3.77 31.36 4.01
C ILE A 145 4.26 29.91 4.12
N ALA A 146 5.50 29.70 4.56
CA ALA A 146 6.06 28.36 4.74
C ALA A 146 5.31 27.57 5.84
N ILE A 147 4.95 28.21 6.96
CA ILE A 147 4.18 27.60 8.05
C ILE A 147 2.79 27.19 7.56
N ILE A 148 2.10 28.07 6.84
CA ILE A 148 0.77 27.75 6.26
C ILE A 148 0.90 26.57 5.30
N GLY A 149 1.90 26.55 4.42
CA GLY A 149 2.20 25.45 3.53
C GLY A 149 2.45 24.14 4.30
N PHE A 150 3.18 24.19 5.41
CA PHE A 150 3.45 23.02 6.24
C PHE A 150 2.19 22.49 6.94
N ILE A 151 1.37 23.36 7.50
CA ILE A 151 0.10 22.96 8.12
C ILE A 151 -0.81 22.31 7.06
N LEU A 152 -0.92 22.94 5.88
CA LEU A 152 -1.70 22.43 4.77
C LEU A 152 -1.18 21.06 4.31
N LEU A 153 0.15 20.86 4.28
CA LEU A 153 0.79 19.58 3.96
C LEU A 153 0.40 18.48 4.95
N VAL A 154 0.45 18.77 6.24
CA VAL A 154 0.07 17.80 7.29
C VAL A 154 -1.41 17.42 7.15
N VAL A 155 -2.29 18.39 7.03
CA VAL A 155 -3.74 18.17 6.91
C VAL A 155 -4.07 17.40 5.64
N SER A 156 -3.50 17.80 4.51
CA SER A 156 -3.73 17.11 3.22
C SER A 156 -3.15 15.70 3.18
N SER A 157 -2.01 15.44 3.85
CA SER A 157 -1.43 14.10 3.97
C SER A 157 -2.31 13.17 4.81
N ILE A 158 -2.85 13.65 5.92
CA ILE A 158 -3.81 12.88 6.73
C ILE A 158 -5.07 12.57 5.91
N TRP A 159 -5.58 13.56 5.16
CA TRP A 159 -6.74 13.37 4.31
C TRP A 159 -6.47 12.38 3.17
N ALA A 160 -5.33 12.49 2.47
CA ALA A 160 -4.92 11.57 1.43
C ALA A 160 -4.78 10.13 1.97
N THR A 161 -4.11 9.96 3.11
CA THR A 161 -3.97 8.66 3.78
C THR A 161 -5.34 8.06 4.11
N THR A 162 -6.23 8.87 4.68
CA THR A 162 -7.60 8.42 5.02
C THR A 162 -8.38 7.98 3.77
N LYS A 163 -8.22 8.69 2.65
CA LYS A 163 -8.81 8.32 1.35
C LYS A 163 -8.19 7.05 0.78
N TYR A 164 -6.86 6.89 0.86
CA TYR A 164 -6.16 5.71 0.37
C TYR A 164 -6.66 4.43 1.04
N TYR A 165 -6.91 4.46 2.35
CA TYR A 165 -7.47 3.31 3.07
C TYR A 165 -8.83 2.85 2.56
N PHE A 166 -9.64 3.71 1.97
CA PHE A 166 -10.91 3.29 1.37
C PHE A 166 -10.74 2.35 0.17
N TYR A 167 -9.62 2.45 -0.55
CA TYR A 167 -9.43 1.73 -1.81
C TYR A 167 -8.49 0.53 -1.70
N GLN A 168 -7.94 0.30 -0.52
CA GLN A 168 -6.88 -0.71 -0.32
C GLN A 168 -7.36 -2.15 -0.57
N LEU A 169 -8.65 -2.42 -0.47
CA LEU A 169 -9.23 -3.74 -0.72
C LEU A 169 -9.71 -3.94 -2.17
N ALA A 170 -9.64 -2.92 -3.02
CA ALA A 170 -10.19 -2.98 -4.37
C ALA A 170 -9.60 -4.12 -5.23
N PHE A 171 -8.30 -4.37 -5.11
CA PHE A 171 -7.66 -5.49 -5.81
C PHE A 171 -8.22 -6.83 -5.33
N LEU A 172 -8.31 -7.06 -4.02
CA LEU A 172 -8.82 -8.31 -3.46
C LEU A 172 -10.28 -8.55 -3.86
N ILE A 173 -11.12 -7.53 -3.81
CA ILE A 173 -12.54 -7.61 -4.23
C ILE A 173 -12.63 -8.00 -5.72
N SER A 174 -11.83 -7.36 -6.57
CA SER A 174 -11.85 -7.63 -8.01
C SER A 174 -11.30 -9.01 -8.39
N MET A 175 -10.45 -9.59 -7.55
CA MET A 175 -9.90 -10.93 -7.76
C MET A 175 -10.89 -12.03 -7.39
N GLU A 176 -11.76 -11.79 -6.42
CA GLU A 176 -12.81 -12.73 -6.03
C GLU A 176 -14.06 -12.64 -6.91
N ASN A 177 -14.25 -11.49 -7.58
CA ASN A 177 -15.38 -11.25 -8.47
C ASN A 177 -14.83 -10.89 -9.87
N GLU A 178 -14.59 -11.92 -10.69
CA GLU A 178 -13.93 -11.73 -11.99
C GLU A 178 -14.75 -10.86 -12.94
N ASP A 179 -16.09 -10.96 -12.90
CA ASP A 179 -17.01 -10.19 -13.74
C ASP A 179 -17.22 -8.74 -13.27
N MET A 180 -16.75 -8.39 -12.07
CA MET A 180 -16.93 -7.05 -11.51
C MET A 180 -16.05 -6.03 -12.22
N SER A 181 -16.63 -4.89 -12.58
CA SER A 181 -15.90 -3.77 -13.18
C SER A 181 -14.93 -3.14 -12.18
N ALA A 182 -13.93 -2.44 -12.69
CA ALA A 182 -12.95 -1.75 -11.86
C ALA A 182 -13.58 -0.68 -10.95
N GLU A 183 -14.57 0.05 -11.46
CA GLU A 183 -15.27 1.09 -10.70
C GLU A 183 -16.13 0.48 -9.58
N GLU A 184 -16.82 -0.62 -9.86
CA GLU A 184 -17.58 -1.36 -8.86
C GLU A 184 -16.67 -1.89 -7.75
N ALA A 185 -15.52 -2.51 -8.10
CA ALA A 185 -14.55 -3.02 -7.14
C ALA A 185 -14.02 -1.90 -6.21
N VAL A 186 -13.72 -0.71 -6.75
CA VAL A 186 -13.30 0.45 -5.98
C VAL A 186 -14.42 0.98 -5.08
N THR A 187 -15.66 0.97 -5.56
CA THR A 187 -16.84 1.42 -4.80
C THR A 187 -17.18 0.44 -3.68
N GLU A 188 -17.12 -0.87 -3.95
CA GLU A 188 -17.31 -1.91 -2.92
C GLU A 188 -16.20 -1.87 -1.87
N SER A 189 -14.94 -1.62 -2.27
CA SER A 189 -13.85 -1.39 -1.31
C SER A 189 -14.17 -0.23 -0.37
N GLN A 190 -14.68 0.88 -0.90
CA GLN A 190 -15.08 2.03 -0.08
C GLN A 190 -16.18 1.69 0.90
N LYS A 191 -17.20 0.92 0.48
CA LYS A 191 -18.28 0.47 1.37
C LYS A 191 -17.75 -0.46 2.45
N ALA A 192 -16.99 -1.50 2.09
CA ALA A 192 -16.41 -2.46 3.01
C ALA A 192 -15.51 -1.82 4.07
N MET A 193 -14.79 -0.76 3.71
CA MET A 193 -13.88 -0.02 4.58
C MET A 193 -14.57 1.03 5.45
N THR A 194 -15.86 1.32 5.21
CA THR A 194 -16.59 2.30 6.03
C THR A 194 -16.68 1.80 7.48
N GLY A 195 -16.22 2.62 8.42
CA GLY A 195 -16.12 2.30 9.85
C GLY A 195 -14.95 1.36 10.24
N LYS A 196 -14.25 0.74 9.28
CA LYS A 196 -13.19 -0.25 9.56
C LYS A 196 -11.76 0.25 9.27
N ARG A 197 -11.58 1.47 8.75
CA ARG A 197 -10.28 2.05 8.39
C ARG A 197 -9.28 2.08 9.54
N ALA A 198 -9.75 2.48 10.72
CA ALA A 198 -8.90 2.51 11.91
C ALA A 198 -8.35 1.12 12.25
N SER A 199 -9.17 0.07 12.12
CA SER A 199 -8.72 -1.30 12.38
C SER A 199 -7.62 -1.76 11.44
N LEU A 200 -7.71 -1.39 10.14
CA LEU A 200 -6.66 -1.68 9.18
C LEU A 200 -5.40 -0.85 9.44
N PHE A 201 -5.55 0.42 9.80
CA PHE A 201 -4.44 1.27 10.20
C PHE A 201 -3.67 0.68 11.41
N TRP A 202 -4.39 0.30 12.47
CA TRP A 202 -3.78 -0.34 13.64
C TRP A 202 -3.15 -1.69 13.31
N LEU A 203 -3.74 -2.45 12.39
CA LEU A 203 -3.14 -3.69 11.90
C LEU A 203 -1.79 -3.42 11.22
N GLN A 204 -1.71 -2.45 10.31
CA GLN A 204 -0.47 -2.09 9.63
C GLN A 204 0.56 -1.51 10.60
N LEU A 205 0.13 -0.65 11.53
CA LEU A 205 1.00 -0.09 12.57
C LEU A 205 1.63 -1.19 13.43
N SER A 206 0.90 -2.27 13.68
CA SER A 206 1.40 -3.41 14.45
C SER A 206 2.53 -4.19 13.79
N PHE A 207 2.80 -3.93 12.50
CA PHE A 207 3.92 -4.50 11.76
C PHE A 207 5.18 -3.62 11.78
N ILE A 208 5.15 -2.40 12.34
CA ILE A 208 6.32 -1.50 12.38
C ILE A 208 7.51 -2.16 13.08
N GLY A 209 7.28 -2.84 14.21
CA GLY A 209 8.37 -3.55 14.89
C GLY A 209 9.01 -4.63 14.01
N TRP A 210 8.21 -5.35 13.23
CA TRP A 210 8.70 -6.33 12.27
C TRP A 210 9.45 -5.67 11.10
N ALA A 211 8.97 -4.52 10.63
CA ALA A 211 9.65 -3.76 9.58
C ALA A 211 11.04 -3.28 10.03
N ILE A 212 11.19 -2.84 11.28
CA ILE A 212 12.49 -2.49 11.87
C ILE A 212 13.41 -3.70 11.89
N LEU A 213 12.93 -4.87 12.32
CA LEU A 213 13.71 -6.12 12.30
C LEU A 213 14.09 -6.52 10.88
N GLY A 214 13.18 -6.33 9.91
CA GLY A 214 13.46 -6.55 8.49
C GLY A 214 14.58 -5.65 7.97
N ALA A 215 14.59 -4.38 8.34
CA ALA A 215 15.63 -3.44 7.97
C ALA A 215 16.98 -3.78 8.61
N ILE A 216 17.00 -4.14 9.90
CA ILE A 216 18.23 -4.57 10.62
C ILE A 216 18.84 -5.82 9.98
N SER A 217 18.02 -6.70 9.40
CA SER A 217 18.48 -7.89 8.68
C SER A 217 18.97 -7.61 7.24
N PHE A 218 19.34 -6.36 6.92
CA PHE A 218 19.72 -5.92 5.57
C PHE A 218 18.64 -6.24 4.51
N GLY A 219 17.36 -6.22 4.91
CA GLY A 219 16.25 -6.48 4.00
C GLY A 219 15.85 -7.95 3.85
N ILE A 220 16.69 -8.91 4.28
CA ILE A 220 16.40 -10.34 4.12
C ILE A 220 15.11 -10.72 4.88
N GLY A 221 14.86 -10.13 6.04
CA GLY A 221 13.66 -10.37 6.84
C GLY A 221 12.37 -10.06 6.11
N PHE A 222 12.37 -9.13 5.14
CA PHE A 222 11.16 -8.80 4.37
C PHE A 222 10.63 -9.95 3.52
N LEU A 223 11.45 -10.95 3.17
CA LEU A 223 11.00 -12.16 2.47
C LEU A 223 9.93 -12.93 3.25
N TRP A 224 9.92 -12.83 4.57
CA TRP A 224 8.91 -13.47 5.45
C TRP A 224 7.88 -12.47 5.97
N ILE A 225 8.30 -11.23 6.24
CA ILE A 225 7.42 -10.19 6.77
C ILE A 225 6.35 -9.79 5.76
N ILE A 226 6.71 -9.63 4.48
CA ILE A 226 5.76 -9.20 3.44
C ILE A 226 4.66 -10.24 3.22
N PRO A 227 4.94 -11.56 3.04
CA PRO A 227 3.89 -12.58 3.02
C PRO A 227 2.98 -12.53 4.26
N TYR A 228 3.56 -12.32 5.44
CA TYR A 228 2.79 -12.20 6.68
C TYR A 228 1.84 -11.02 6.67
N VAL A 229 2.29 -9.85 6.21
CA VAL A 229 1.45 -8.65 6.05
C VAL A 229 0.32 -8.91 5.05
N HIS A 230 0.62 -9.54 3.90
CA HIS A 230 -0.42 -9.88 2.90
C HIS A 230 -1.47 -10.81 3.47
N PHE A 231 -1.07 -11.87 4.17
CA PHE A 231 -2.02 -12.79 4.81
C PHE A 231 -2.88 -12.11 5.87
N ALA A 232 -2.30 -11.22 6.68
CA ALA A 232 -3.05 -10.44 7.66
C ALA A 232 -4.04 -9.46 7.00
N THR A 233 -3.65 -8.87 5.86
CA THR A 233 -4.52 -8.00 5.08
C THR A 233 -5.66 -8.80 4.42
N ILE A 234 -5.41 -10.02 3.93
CA ILE A 234 -6.44 -10.91 3.39
C ILE A 234 -7.41 -11.37 4.50
N ALA A 235 -6.90 -11.70 5.69
CA ALA A 235 -7.75 -12.01 6.86
C ALA A 235 -8.64 -10.82 7.23
N PHE A 236 -8.08 -9.60 7.24
CA PHE A 236 -8.84 -8.38 7.43
C PHE A 236 -9.88 -8.15 6.31
N TYR A 237 -9.52 -8.40 5.06
CA TYR A 237 -10.43 -8.29 3.92
C TYR A 237 -11.67 -9.20 4.10
N LYS A 238 -11.47 -10.46 4.44
CA LYS A 238 -12.58 -11.39 4.71
C LYS A 238 -13.50 -10.89 5.84
N TYR A 239 -12.94 -10.39 6.91
CA TYR A 239 -13.71 -9.73 7.96
C TYR A 239 -14.44 -8.49 7.44
N ALA A 240 -13.82 -7.70 6.57
CA ALA A 240 -14.40 -6.45 6.06
C ALA A 240 -15.61 -6.70 5.16
N ILE A 241 -15.61 -7.75 4.34
CA ILE A 241 -16.74 -8.14 3.48
C ILE A 241 -17.82 -8.95 4.21
N GLY A 242 -17.61 -9.32 5.48
CA GLY A 242 -18.58 -10.09 6.27
C GLY A 242 -18.60 -11.58 5.94
N ASP A 243 -17.48 -12.16 5.49
CA ASP A 243 -17.38 -13.59 5.21
C ASP A 243 -17.53 -14.40 6.53
N SER A 244 -18.58 -15.21 6.61
CA SER A 244 -18.99 -15.98 7.80
C SER A 244 -17.94 -16.99 8.27
N SER A 245 -17.03 -17.41 7.40
CA SER A 245 -15.93 -18.31 7.78
C SER A 245 -14.95 -17.70 8.81
N THR A 246 -14.90 -16.36 8.92
CA THR A 246 -14.12 -15.66 9.94
C THR A 246 -14.89 -15.40 11.23
N VAL A 247 -16.23 -15.44 11.16
CA VAL A 247 -17.12 -15.24 12.34
C VAL A 247 -17.16 -16.48 13.21
N GLU A 248 -17.09 -17.68 12.63
CA GLU A 248 -17.09 -18.94 13.35
C GLU A 248 -15.88 -19.12 14.30
N VAL A 249 -14.71 -18.62 13.87
CA VAL A 249 -13.49 -18.62 14.71
C VAL A 249 -13.62 -17.68 15.91
N GLN A 250 -14.46 -16.68 15.83
CA GLN A 250 -14.72 -15.74 16.91
C GLN A 250 -15.58 -16.34 18.02
N SER A 251 -16.61 -17.09 17.66
CA SER A 251 -17.49 -17.76 18.63
C SER A 251 -16.72 -18.80 19.46
N VAL A 252 -15.87 -19.60 18.83
CA VAL A 252 -15.05 -20.62 19.49
C VAL A 252 -14.00 -19.98 20.44
N ASN A 253 -13.44 -18.82 20.11
CA ASN A 253 -12.48 -18.13 20.98
C ASN A 253 -13.15 -17.36 22.13
N ASP A 254 -14.36 -16.86 21.98
CA ASP A 254 -15.12 -16.22 23.06
C ASP A 254 -15.65 -17.27 24.06
N ASP A 255 -16.12 -18.42 23.56
CA ASP A 255 -16.56 -19.53 24.41
C ASP A 255 -15.41 -20.14 25.23
N SER A 256 -14.18 -20.16 24.69
CA SER A 256 -13.00 -20.62 25.43
C SER A 256 -12.51 -19.63 26.47
N LYS A 257 -12.78 -18.32 26.34
CA LYS A 257 -12.43 -17.29 27.33
C LYS A 257 -13.46 -17.12 28.44
N THR A 258 -14.68 -17.58 28.22
CA THR A 258 -15.74 -17.56 29.23
C THR A 258 -15.76 -18.85 30.06
N ALA A 259 -14.95 -19.85 29.72
CA ALA A 259 -14.82 -21.13 30.41
C ALA A 259 -13.62 -21.23 31.39
N GLU A 260 -12.81 -20.15 31.49
CA GLU A 260 -11.75 -19.97 32.51
C GLU A 260 -12.21 -18.94 33.57
#